data_959bae0ed91453687f5418f800f4e570
#
_entry.id   959bae0ed91453687f5418f800f4e570
#
_cell.length_a   1.000
_cell.length_b   1.000
_cell.length_c   1.000
_cell.angle_alpha   90.00
_cell.angle_beta   90.00
_cell.angle_gamma   90.00
#
_symmetry.space_group_name_H-M   'P 1'
#
loop_
_entity.id
_entity.type
_entity.pdbx_description
1 polymer ?
#
loop_
_entity_poly.entity_id
_entity_poly.type
_entity_poly.pdbx_seq_one_letter_code
_entity_poly.pdbx_strand_id
1 'polypeptide(L)'
;MKLSLLLAAPLGTLAADCTREFLKSAADSLLAAQAAGDPSLLKPVGSTLEYNENLKPATFASGILKTALKVDHSRHSLDTTQCATYTELISATGPKPYVNGYQLWFTNGSLTRFDGIISSTGDWLFNVTGTLHWASREAWTEIPADKRDTREAIKAGGDAYLDIFSDKSVVVPWGRPCSRLEGGAYTGNGGANDRCDVGIPDNVKLTNRRYVIDEVMGAVSIFLTFGSLADSHEFRLEGGKLRFVHTITPMGGNPGPSVGKGKGKGKGFRRRGEVL
;
A
#
# COMPACT_ATOMS: atom_id res chain seq x y z
N MET A 1 47.40 -19.10 45.54
CA MET A 1 46.42 -18.09 45.08
C MET A 1 46.02 -18.41 43.65
N LYS A 2 44.79 -18.88 43.43
CA LYS A 2 44.26 -19.14 42.08
C LYS A 2 43.39 -17.92 41.71
N LEU A 3 43.83 -17.19 40.70
CA LEU A 3 43.11 -16.04 40.14
C LEU A 3 42.06 -16.57 39.18
N SER A 4 40.78 -16.50 39.58
CA SER A 4 39.66 -16.80 38.69
C SER A 4 39.35 -15.58 37.81
N LEU A 5 39.61 -15.68 36.51
CA LEU A 5 39.19 -14.70 35.52
C LEU A 5 37.70 -14.90 35.27
N LEU A 6 36.89 -13.97 35.72
CA LEU A 6 35.49 -13.84 35.32
C LEU A 6 35.46 -13.22 33.90
N LEU A 7 35.13 -14.04 32.88
CA LEU A 7 34.77 -13.53 31.55
C LEU A 7 33.40 -12.90 31.66
N ALA A 8 33.33 -11.59 31.57
CA ALA A 8 32.07 -10.87 31.31
C ALA A 8 31.67 -11.12 29.86
N ALA A 9 30.59 -11.86 29.64
CA ALA A 9 29.95 -11.96 28.34
C ALA A 9 29.41 -10.56 27.91
N PRO A 10 29.60 -10.11 26.66
CA PRO A 10 29.00 -8.86 26.22
C PRO A 10 27.49 -9.01 26.26
N LEU A 11 26.79 -8.11 26.96
CA LEU A 11 25.35 -7.91 26.83
C LEU A 11 25.11 -7.46 25.38
N GLY A 12 24.78 -8.42 24.50
CA GLY A 12 24.24 -8.10 23.20
C GLY A 12 22.97 -7.28 23.42
N THR A 13 22.93 -6.06 22.93
CA THR A 13 21.69 -5.29 22.78
C THR A 13 20.76 -6.15 21.90
N LEU A 14 19.74 -6.75 22.52
CA LEU A 14 18.65 -7.39 21.76
C LEU A 14 18.13 -6.31 20.82
N ALA A 15 18.29 -6.52 19.51
CA ALA A 15 17.56 -5.74 18.52
C ALA A 15 16.09 -5.82 18.94
N ALA A 16 15.41 -4.68 19.05
CA ALA A 16 14.01 -4.65 19.41
C ALA A 16 13.26 -5.57 18.44
N ASP A 17 12.67 -6.64 18.96
CA ASP A 17 11.97 -7.64 18.15
C ASP A 17 10.87 -6.92 17.36
N CYS A 18 10.87 -7.10 16.05
CA CYS A 18 9.88 -6.51 15.17
C CYS A 18 8.59 -7.32 15.23
N THR A 19 7.85 -7.19 16.35
CA THR A 19 6.59 -7.91 16.57
C THR A 19 5.42 -7.25 15.84
N ARG A 20 4.34 -7.99 15.64
CA ARG A 20 3.11 -7.42 15.08
C ARG A 20 2.54 -6.32 15.97
N GLU A 21 2.64 -6.46 17.30
CA GLU A 21 2.19 -5.47 18.28
C GLU A 21 2.97 -4.16 18.15
N PHE A 22 4.31 -4.25 18.00
CA PHE A 22 5.16 -3.09 17.73
C PHE A 22 4.74 -2.38 16.44
N LEU A 23 4.61 -3.10 15.34
CA LEU A 23 4.21 -2.55 14.04
C LEU A 23 2.79 -1.98 14.07
N LYS A 24 1.85 -2.64 14.76
CA LYS A 24 0.48 -2.13 14.96
C LYS A 24 0.49 -0.81 15.73
N SER A 25 1.24 -0.73 16.82
CA SER A 25 1.37 0.50 17.60
C SER A 25 1.97 1.65 16.76
N ALA A 26 2.94 1.36 15.92
CA ALA A 26 3.52 2.33 15.01
C ALA A 26 2.50 2.82 13.95
N ALA A 27 1.71 1.90 13.37
CA ALA A 27 0.65 2.24 12.44
C ALA A 27 -0.46 3.07 13.11
N ASP A 28 -0.83 2.74 14.35
CA ASP A 28 -1.80 3.54 15.14
C ASP A 28 -1.26 4.95 15.43
N SER A 29 0.05 5.09 15.72
CA SER A 29 0.68 6.40 15.91
C SER A 29 0.67 7.25 14.63
N LEU A 30 0.81 6.62 13.45
CA LEU A 30 0.66 7.29 12.16
C LEU A 30 -0.76 7.84 11.99
N LEU A 31 -1.79 7.04 12.29
CA LEU A 31 -3.18 7.50 12.20
C LEU A 31 -3.46 8.64 13.18
N ALA A 32 -2.93 8.57 14.40
CA ALA A 32 -3.05 9.65 15.39
C ALA A 32 -2.36 10.94 14.90
N ALA A 33 -1.15 10.83 14.36
CA ALA A 33 -0.42 11.95 13.79
C ALA A 33 -1.18 12.61 12.63
N GLN A 34 -1.71 11.80 11.72
CA GLN A 34 -2.47 12.28 10.57
C GLN A 34 -3.81 12.90 10.98
N ALA A 35 -4.51 12.29 11.94
CA ALA A 35 -5.78 12.82 12.41
C ALA A 35 -5.62 14.18 13.12
N ALA A 36 -4.55 14.35 13.87
CA ALA A 36 -4.24 15.59 14.57
C ALA A 36 -3.57 16.66 13.67
N GLY A 37 -2.99 16.27 12.51
CA GLY A 37 -2.10 17.15 11.75
C GLY A 37 -0.81 17.47 12.51
N ASP A 38 -0.38 16.55 13.37
CA ASP A 38 0.78 16.69 14.23
C ASP A 38 1.77 15.53 14.05
N PRO A 39 2.85 15.73 13.26
CA PRO A 39 3.86 14.70 13.05
C PRO A 39 4.58 14.25 14.33
N SER A 40 4.55 15.02 15.41
CA SER A 40 5.23 14.68 16.67
C SER A 40 4.60 13.47 17.37
N LEU A 41 3.37 13.12 16.99
CA LEU A 41 2.65 11.93 17.49
C LEU A 41 3.11 10.64 16.80
N LEU A 42 3.77 10.72 15.63
CA LEU A 42 4.35 9.55 14.97
C LEU A 42 5.55 9.04 15.77
N LYS A 43 5.50 7.79 16.24
CA LYS A 43 6.53 7.21 17.11
C LYS A 43 6.72 5.71 16.83
N PRO A 44 7.91 5.19 17.13
CA PRO A 44 9.15 5.89 17.48
C PRO A 44 9.90 6.40 16.24
N VAL A 45 10.37 7.64 16.22
CA VAL A 45 11.15 8.22 15.13
C VAL A 45 12.63 8.18 15.46
N GLY A 46 13.46 7.71 14.51
CA GLY A 46 14.92 7.69 14.63
C GLY A 46 15.55 9.08 14.50
N SER A 47 16.82 9.17 14.85
CA SER A 47 17.61 10.42 14.72
C SER A 47 17.81 10.84 13.26
N THR A 48 17.80 9.87 12.35
CA THR A 48 17.85 10.09 10.90
C THR A 48 16.60 9.46 10.29
N LEU A 49 15.80 10.27 9.59
CA LEU A 49 14.59 9.82 8.93
C LEU A 49 14.62 10.25 7.46
N GLU A 50 14.54 9.29 6.56
CA GLU A 50 14.22 9.55 5.16
C GLU A 50 12.70 9.71 5.02
N TYR A 51 12.24 10.91 4.64
CA TYR A 51 10.82 11.21 4.50
C TYR A 51 10.51 11.60 3.05
N ASN A 52 9.64 10.83 2.41
CA ASN A 52 9.25 11.04 1.03
C ASN A 52 7.73 11.07 0.87
N GLU A 53 7.26 11.90 -0.06
CA GLU A 53 5.87 11.90 -0.55
C GLU A 53 5.86 11.82 -2.07
N ASN A 54 5.05 10.92 -2.61
CA ASN A 54 4.95 10.68 -4.05
C ASN A 54 6.33 10.45 -4.70
N LEU A 55 7.16 9.63 -4.03
CA LEU A 55 8.54 9.27 -4.39
C LEU A 55 9.51 10.47 -4.48
N LYS A 56 9.20 11.60 -3.84
CA LYS A 56 10.05 12.78 -3.77
C LYS A 56 10.39 13.12 -2.33
N PRO A 57 11.62 13.57 -2.04
CA PRO A 57 11.96 14.05 -0.70
C PRO A 57 11.00 15.12 -0.20
N ALA A 58 10.57 14.98 1.04
CA ALA A 58 9.72 15.93 1.75
C ALA A 58 10.17 16.05 3.21
N THR A 59 9.43 16.78 4.03
CA THR A 59 9.75 16.94 5.45
C THR A 59 8.49 16.96 6.30
N PHE A 60 8.61 16.66 7.59
CA PHE A 60 7.49 16.82 8.52
C PHE A 60 6.93 18.24 8.56
N ALA A 61 7.77 19.25 8.32
CA ALA A 61 7.36 20.65 8.37
C ALA A 61 6.41 21.04 7.24
N SER A 62 6.48 20.35 6.09
CA SER A 62 5.73 20.67 4.87
C SER A 62 4.92 19.50 4.33
N GLY A 63 5.05 18.31 4.94
CA GLY A 63 4.41 17.08 4.45
C GLY A 63 2.95 16.95 4.88
N ILE A 64 2.31 15.90 4.34
CA ILE A 64 0.87 15.63 4.55
C ILE A 64 0.50 15.47 6.02
N LEU A 65 1.41 15.01 6.88
CA LEU A 65 1.17 14.85 8.31
C LEU A 65 0.91 16.18 9.05
N LYS A 66 1.17 17.33 8.41
CA LYS A 66 0.76 18.66 8.93
C LYS A 66 -0.69 19.01 8.61
N THR A 67 -1.37 18.19 7.83
CA THR A 67 -2.78 18.37 7.50
C THR A 67 -3.62 17.45 8.36
N ALA A 68 -4.44 18.00 9.25
CA ALA A 68 -5.38 17.18 10.01
C ALA A 68 -6.42 16.55 9.06
N LEU A 69 -6.51 15.22 9.07
CA LEU A 69 -7.45 14.46 8.26
C LEU A 69 -8.42 13.69 9.14
N LYS A 70 -9.71 13.76 8.82
CA LYS A 70 -10.67 12.84 9.42
C LYS A 70 -10.46 11.45 8.81
N VAL A 71 -10.09 10.49 9.64
CA VAL A 71 -9.91 9.10 9.21
C VAL A 71 -11.28 8.42 9.17
N ASP A 72 -11.84 8.23 7.96
CA ASP A 72 -13.13 7.56 7.76
C ASP A 72 -12.96 6.05 7.59
N HIS A 73 -11.82 5.60 7.07
CA HIS A 73 -11.41 4.19 6.99
C HIS A 73 -9.90 4.06 6.97
N SER A 74 -9.40 2.99 7.56
CA SER A 74 -7.98 2.62 7.46
C SER A 74 -7.79 1.12 7.56
N ARG A 75 -6.70 0.64 6.97
CA ARG A 75 -6.25 -0.75 7.04
C ARG A 75 -4.72 -0.81 7.09
N HIS A 76 -4.18 -1.82 7.77
CA HIS A 76 -2.75 -2.02 7.91
C HIS A 76 -2.32 -3.40 7.42
N SER A 77 -1.14 -3.45 6.81
CA SER A 77 -0.33 -4.64 6.57
C SER A 77 0.96 -4.52 7.37
N LEU A 78 1.33 -5.57 8.12
CA LEU A 78 2.40 -5.56 9.12
C LEU A 78 3.46 -6.61 8.75
N ASP A 79 4.57 -6.15 8.18
CA ASP A 79 5.69 -6.99 7.73
C ASP A 79 6.72 -7.17 8.85
N THR A 80 6.59 -8.24 9.62
CA THR A 80 7.52 -8.54 10.73
C THR A 80 8.90 -9.00 10.25
N THR A 81 9.02 -9.45 9.01
CA THR A 81 10.27 -9.89 8.40
C THR A 81 11.17 -8.71 8.01
N GLN A 82 10.60 -7.68 7.38
CA GLN A 82 11.33 -6.48 6.97
C GLN A 82 11.22 -5.33 7.99
N CYS A 83 10.47 -5.52 9.05
CA CYS A 83 10.14 -4.50 10.02
C CYS A 83 9.53 -3.25 9.36
N ALA A 84 8.42 -3.45 8.69
CA ALA A 84 7.74 -2.41 7.94
C ALA A 84 6.22 -2.50 8.08
N THR A 85 5.53 -1.37 7.89
CA THR A 85 4.07 -1.32 7.80
C THR A 85 3.63 -0.73 6.48
N TYR A 86 2.48 -1.16 5.99
CA TYR A 86 1.69 -0.39 5.05
C TYR A 86 0.37 0.02 5.70
N THR A 87 -0.06 1.24 5.43
CA THR A 87 -1.36 1.76 5.88
C THR A 87 -2.08 2.42 4.72
N GLU A 88 -3.27 1.91 4.36
CA GLU A 88 -4.23 2.65 3.55
C GLU A 88 -5.08 3.52 4.47
N LEU A 89 -5.23 4.81 4.12
CA LEU A 89 -6.04 5.77 4.84
C LEU A 89 -6.99 6.48 3.87
N ILE A 90 -8.27 6.51 4.21
CA ILE A 90 -9.32 7.19 3.44
C ILE A 90 -9.93 8.29 4.30
N SER A 91 -9.86 9.53 3.81
CA SER A 91 -10.49 10.72 4.40
C SER A 91 -11.49 11.27 3.40
N ALA A 92 -12.76 10.86 3.52
CA ALA A 92 -13.83 11.19 2.57
C ALA A 92 -14.70 12.34 3.04
N THR A 93 -14.88 12.49 4.36
CA THR A 93 -15.86 13.44 4.94
C THR A 93 -15.19 14.66 5.56
N GLY A 94 -13.88 14.82 5.41
CA GLY A 94 -13.12 16.01 5.80
C GLY A 94 -13.25 17.16 4.80
N PRO A 95 -12.68 18.34 5.13
CA PRO A 95 -12.72 19.53 4.24
C PRO A 95 -11.95 19.33 2.92
N LYS A 96 -10.97 18.44 2.91
CA LYS A 96 -10.25 18.00 1.71
C LYS A 96 -10.22 16.47 1.68
N PRO A 97 -10.69 15.85 0.59
CA PRO A 97 -10.68 14.39 0.48
C PRO A 97 -9.30 13.88 0.10
N TYR A 98 -8.89 12.76 0.72
CA TYR A 98 -7.64 12.08 0.45
C TYR A 98 -7.82 10.55 0.44
N VAL A 99 -7.03 9.89 -0.39
CA VAL A 99 -6.76 8.46 -0.30
C VAL A 99 -5.24 8.30 -0.30
N ASN A 100 -4.70 7.84 0.82
CA ASN A 100 -3.26 7.80 1.03
C ASN A 100 -2.79 6.38 1.35
N GLY A 101 -1.64 6.00 0.79
CA GLY A 101 -0.88 4.82 1.17
C GLY A 101 0.41 5.24 1.88
N TYR A 102 0.74 4.61 3.00
CA TYR A 102 1.96 4.91 3.75
C TYR A 102 2.76 3.63 3.98
N GLN A 103 4.06 3.67 3.69
CA GLN A 103 5.01 2.65 4.12
C GLN A 103 5.96 3.23 5.18
N LEU A 104 6.03 2.58 6.34
CA LEU A 104 6.94 2.91 7.43
C LEU A 104 7.98 1.79 7.58
N TRP A 105 9.26 2.14 7.70
CA TRP A 105 10.36 1.20 7.81
C TRP A 105 11.17 1.45 9.07
N PHE A 106 11.42 0.39 9.84
CA PHE A 106 12.05 0.48 11.14
C PHE A 106 13.40 -0.24 11.14
N THR A 107 14.36 0.35 11.86
CA THR A 107 15.65 -0.26 12.14
C THR A 107 15.93 -0.10 13.62
N ASN A 108 16.26 -1.19 14.31
CA ASN A 108 16.49 -1.22 15.75
C ASN A 108 15.37 -0.52 16.55
N GLY A 109 14.11 -0.81 16.20
CA GLY A 109 12.94 -0.26 16.87
C GLY A 109 12.66 1.23 16.61
N SER A 110 13.33 1.85 15.66
CA SER A 110 13.13 3.27 15.31
C SER A 110 12.75 3.42 13.84
N LEU A 111 11.80 4.30 13.55
CA LEU A 111 11.41 4.67 12.18
C LEU A 111 12.58 5.38 11.49
N THR A 112 13.08 4.79 10.41
CA THR A 112 14.21 5.30 9.62
C THR A 112 13.79 5.75 8.23
N ARG A 113 12.60 5.30 7.76
CA ARG A 113 12.06 5.72 6.48
C ARG A 113 10.54 5.82 6.53
N PHE A 114 10.02 6.91 5.99
CA PHE A 114 8.61 7.19 5.75
C PHE A 114 8.41 7.45 4.26
N ASP A 115 7.54 6.69 3.64
CA ASP A 115 7.09 6.95 2.27
C ASP A 115 5.58 7.08 2.25
N GLY A 116 5.06 8.16 1.65
CA GLY A 116 3.66 8.40 1.43
C GLY A 116 3.32 8.47 -0.06
N ILE A 117 2.32 7.74 -0.50
CA ILE A 117 1.63 7.98 -1.78
C ILE A 117 0.34 8.70 -1.46
N ILE A 118 0.27 9.97 -1.84
CA ILE A 118 -0.76 10.92 -1.42
C ILE A 118 -1.60 11.30 -2.63
N SER A 119 -2.88 10.92 -2.62
CA SER A 119 -3.82 11.19 -3.71
C SER A 119 -5.02 12.01 -3.21
N SER A 120 -5.47 12.92 -4.05
CA SER A 120 -6.55 13.85 -3.77
C SER A 120 -7.35 14.19 -5.04
N THR A 121 -8.28 15.12 -4.94
CA THR A 121 -9.12 15.58 -6.08
C THR A 121 -8.26 16.00 -7.27
N GLY A 122 -8.53 15.41 -8.44
CA GLY A 122 -7.81 15.67 -9.70
C GLY A 122 -6.80 14.57 -10.07
N ASP A 123 -6.50 13.65 -9.15
CA ASP A 123 -5.65 12.49 -9.42
C ASP A 123 -6.41 11.39 -10.18
N TRP A 124 -5.68 10.34 -10.57
CA TRP A 124 -6.19 9.27 -11.45
C TRP A 124 -7.45 8.61 -10.89
N LEU A 125 -8.57 8.72 -11.63
CA LEU A 125 -9.89 8.20 -11.28
C LEU A 125 -10.36 8.55 -9.86
N PHE A 126 -9.81 9.61 -9.24
CA PHE A 126 -10.06 9.93 -7.84
C PHE A 126 -11.55 10.14 -7.56
N ASN A 127 -12.09 9.25 -6.75
CA ASN A 127 -13.45 9.31 -6.21
C ASN A 127 -13.45 8.71 -4.80
N VAL A 128 -13.15 9.55 -3.81
CA VAL A 128 -13.00 9.13 -2.42
C VAL A 128 -14.25 8.45 -1.86
N THR A 129 -15.45 8.89 -2.27
CA THR A 129 -16.71 8.26 -1.82
C THR A 129 -16.84 6.85 -2.37
N GLY A 130 -16.48 6.64 -3.63
CA GLY A 130 -16.41 5.31 -4.23
C GLY A 130 -15.36 4.44 -3.55
N THR A 131 -14.17 5.00 -3.26
CA THR A 131 -13.11 4.28 -2.53
C THR A 131 -13.60 3.85 -1.16
N LEU A 132 -14.16 4.77 -0.36
CA LEU A 132 -14.70 4.45 0.97
C LEU A 132 -15.80 3.40 0.91
N HIS A 133 -16.72 3.53 -0.08
CA HIS A 133 -17.83 2.60 -0.25
C HIS A 133 -17.35 1.15 -0.42
N TRP A 134 -16.34 0.93 -1.26
CA TRP A 134 -15.86 -0.42 -1.57
C TRP A 134 -14.85 -0.93 -0.54
N ALA A 135 -13.85 -0.13 -0.17
CA ALA A 135 -12.83 -0.53 0.81
C ALA A 135 -13.44 -0.95 2.15
N SER A 136 -14.49 -0.24 2.62
CA SER A 136 -15.17 -0.58 3.89
C SER A 136 -16.02 -1.85 3.84
N ARG A 137 -16.25 -2.43 2.67
CA ARG A 137 -17.08 -3.64 2.46
C ARG A 137 -16.26 -4.87 2.11
N GLU A 138 -15.02 -4.69 1.74
CA GLU A 138 -14.12 -5.81 1.47
C GLU A 138 -13.69 -6.51 2.75
N ALA A 139 -13.74 -7.84 2.73
CA ALA A 139 -13.35 -8.66 3.89
C ALA A 139 -11.84 -8.87 3.93
N TRP A 140 -11.11 -7.95 4.53
CA TRP A 140 -9.69 -8.08 4.81
C TRP A 140 -9.50 -8.64 6.23
N THR A 141 -9.79 -9.92 6.41
CA THR A 141 -9.64 -10.62 7.68
C THR A 141 -8.32 -11.39 7.72
N GLU A 142 -7.82 -11.68 8.92
CA GLU A 142 -6.66 -12.56 9.08
C GLU A 142 -6.94 -13.94 8.48
N ILE A 143 -5.95 -14.46 7.76
CA ILE A 143 -6.02 -15.80 7.18
C ILE A 143 -5.60 -16.81 8.26
N PRO A 144 -6.37 -17.90 8.48
CA PRO A 144 -5.97 -18.98 9.39
C PRO A 144 -4.56 -19.48 9.08
N ALA A 145 -3.78 -19.78 10.11
CA ALA A 145 -2.34 -20.08 9.97
C ALA A 145 -2.05 -21.22 8.98
N ASP A 146 -2.91 -22.23 8.94
CA ASP A 146 -2.82 -23.39 8.05
C ASP A 146 -3.22 -23.10 6.59
N LYS A 147 -3.73 -21.89 6.32
CA LYS A 147 -4.20 -21.45 4.98
C LYS A 147 -3.42 -20.27 4.42
N ARG A 148 -2.40 -19.79 5.16
CA ARG A 148 -1.60 -18.65 4.71
C ARG A 148 -0.70 -19.06 3.55
N ASP A 149 -0.71 -18.23 2.53
CA ASP A 149 0.27 -18.31 1.45
C ASP A 149 1.66 -17.91 1.99
N THR A 150 2.73 -18.46 1.39
CA THR A 150 4.09 -18.07 1.77
C THR A 150 4.38 -16.65 1.28
N ARG A 151 5.36 -16.01 1.92
CA ARG A 151 5.84 -14.67 1.55
C ARG A 151 6.22 -14.58 0.07
N GLU A 152 6.90 -15.62 -0.44
CA GLU A 152 7.32 -15.72 -1.84
C GLU A 152 6.12 -15.82 -2.78
N ALA A 153 5.11 -16.61 -2.43
CA ALA A 153 3.90 -16.76 -3.22
C ALA A 153 3.10 -15.45 -3.28
N ILE A 154 2.97 -14.75 -2.14
CA ILE A 154 2.29 -13.44 -2.07
C ILE A 154 3.03 -12.42 -2.94
N LYS A 155 4.37 -12.33 -2.81
CA LYS A 155 5.20 -11.45 -3.62
C LYS A 155 5.06 -11.76 -5.11
N ALA A 156 5.19 -13.04 -5.49
CA ALA A 156 5.11 -13.47 -6.87
C ALA A 156 3.75 -13.16 -7.52
N GLY A 157 2.65 -13.26 -6.76
CA GLY A 157 1.33 -12.88 -7.23
C GLY A 157 1.20 -11.39 -7.53
N GLY A 158 1.73 -10.53 -6.66
CA GLY A 158 1.81 -9.08 -6.91
C GLY A 158 2.71 -8.75 -8.10
N ASP A 159 3.89 -9.35 -8.18
CA ASP A 159 4.81 -9.15 -9.31
C ASP A 159 4.19 -9.57 -10.63
N ALA A 160 3.56 -10.72 -10.71
CA ALA A 160 2.90 -11.19 -11.93
C ALA A 160 1.82 -10.22 -12.42
N TYR A 161 1.03 -9.64 -11.49
CA TYR A 161 0.07 -8.60 -11.84
C TYR A 161 0.74 -7.35 -12.43
N LEU A 162 1.87 -6.92 -11.86
CA LEU A 162 2.59 -5.73 -12.35
C LEU A 162 3.33 -6.01 -13.66
N ASP A 163 3.85 -7.23 -13.84
CA ASP A 163 4.63 -7.60 -15.02
C ASP A 163 3.77 -7.73 -16.28
N ILE A 164 2.49 -8.15 -16.14
CA ILE A 164 1.57 -8.27 -17.29
C ILE A 164 1.33 -6.93 -18.02
N PHE A 165 1.64 -5.79 -17.38
CA PHE A 165 1.57 -4.47 -18.02
C PHE A 165 2.61 -4.28 -19.12
N SER A 166 3.74 -5.00 -19.06
CA SER A 166 4.79 -4.95 -20.07
C SER A 166 4.96 -6.24 -20.85
N ASP A 167 4.52 -7.38 -20.29
CA ASP A 167 4.64 -8.71 -20.91
C ASP A 167 3.32 -9.49 -20.77
N LYS A 168 2.56 -9.59 -21.85
CA LYS A 168 1.28 -10.31 -21.85
C LYS A 168 1.39 -11.83 -21.78
N SER A 169 2.59 -12.38 -21.86
CA SER A 169 2.83 -13.82 -21.66
C SER A 169 2.85 -14.23 -20.20
N VAL A 170 2.94 -13.27 -19.27
CA VAL A 170 2.94 -13.51 -17.83
C VAL A 170 1.62 -14.12 -17.39
N VAL A 171 1.71 -15.22 -16.66
CA VAL A 171 0.54 -15.92 -16.08
C VAL A 171 0.26 -15.34 -14.70
N VAL A 172 -0.78 -14.52 -14.59
CA VAL A 172 -1.21 -13.93 -13.32
C VAL A 172 -2.14 -14.90 -12.59
N PRO A 173 -1.99 -15.10 -11.28
CA PRO A 173 -2.82 -16.02 -10.49
C PRO A 173 -4.19 -15.38 -10.17
N TRP A 174 -5.00 -15.11 -11.19
CA TRP A 174 -6.33 -14.52 -11.01
C TRP A 174 -7.22 -15.37 -10.12
N GLY A 175 -7.85 -14.73 -9.13
CA GLY A 175 -8.92 -15.34 -8.32
C GLY A 175 -10.32 -15.16 -8.92
N ARG A 176 -11.27 -15.89 -8.36
CA ARG A 176 -12.69 -15.70 -8.58
C ARG A 176 -13.44 -15.96 -7.28
N PRO A 177 -14.04 -14.91 -6.69
CA PRO A 177 -14.07 -13.51 -7.15
C PRO A 177 -12.71 -12.82 -6.99
N CYS A 178 -12.45 -11.81 -7.85
CA CYS A 178 -11.35 -10.85 -7.70
C CYS A 178 -11.86 -9.46 -8.07
N SER A 179 -11.56 -8.45 -7.24
CA SER A 179 -12.00 -7.08 -7.51
C SER A 179 -10.81 -6.11 -7.44
N ARG A 180 -10.84 -5.08 -8.31
CA ARG A 180 -9.87 -3.99 -8.27
C ARG A 180 -10.57 -2.68 -7.95
N LEU A 181 -10.05 -1.99 -6.95
CA LEU A 181 -10.44 -0.65 -6.55
C LEU A 181 -9.36 0.33 -6.99
N GLU A 182 -9.66 1.14 -7.98
CA GLU A 182 -8.71 2.05 -8.62
C GLU A 182 -9.25 3.48 -8.56
N GLY A 183 -8.71 4.30 -7.69
CA GLY A 183 -9.13 5.70 -7.50
C GLY A 183 -10.62 5.89 -7.13
N GLY A 184 -11.34 4.80 -6.81
CA GLY A 184 -12.78 4.78 -6.53
C GLY A 184 -13.61 4.10 -7.62
N ALA A 185 -13.02 3.74 -8.76
CA ALA A 185 -13.62 2.83 -9.72
C ALA A 185 -13.42 1.37 -9.27
N TYR A 186 -14.48 0.58 -9.35
CA TYR A 186 -14.47 -0.82 -8.91
C TYR A 186 -14.78 -1.78 -10.05
N THR A 187 -13.98 -2.86 -10.19
CA THR A 187 -14.18 -3.85 -11.26
C THR A 187 -15.13 -4.94 -10.86
N GLY A 188 -16.32 -4.59 -10.47
CA GLY A 188 -17.31 -5.56 -10.02
C GLY A 188 -18.44 -4.90 -9.26
N ASN A 189 -19.18 -5.71 -8.50
CA ASN A 189 -20.29 -5.25 -7.67
C ASN A 189 -20.32 -5.93 -6.28
N GLY A 190 -19.21 -6.57 -5.87
CA GLY A 190 -19.12 -7.38 -4.66
C GLY A 190 -19.65 -8.81 -4.82
N GLY A 191 -19.87 -9.27 -6.05
CA GLY A 191 -20.43 -10.58 -6.35
C GLY A 191 -19.40 -11.70 -6.56
N ALA A 192 -19.86 -12.95 -6.50
CA ALA A 192 -19.02 -14.14 -6.65
C ALA A 192 -18.33 -14.28 -8.03
N ASN A 193 -18.82 -13.55 -9.03
CA ASN A 193 -18.30 -13.59 -10.41
C ASN A 193 -17.42 -12.38 -10.76
N ASP A 194 -17.10 -11.52 -9.79
CA ASP A 194 -16.26 -10.36 -10.03
C ASP A 194 -14.88 -10.73 -10.58
N ARG A 195 -14.37 -9.87 -11.45
CA ARG A 195 -13.10 -10.06 -12.16
C ARG A 195 -12.24 -8.81 -12.06
N CYS A 196 -10.95 -9.00 -11.80
CA CYS A 196 -9.94 -7.92 -11.78
C CYS A 196 -8.96 -7.96 -12.98
N ASP A 197 -9.13 -8.92 -13.91
CA ASP A 197 -8.32 -9.13 -15.10
C ASP A 197 -8.74 -8.25 -16.30
N VAL A 198 -9.33 -7.08 -16.06
CA VAL A 198 -9.89 -6.19 -17.08
C VAL A 198 -9.20 -4.83 -17.08
N GLY A 199 -9.07 -4.21 -18.26
CA GLY A 199 -8.57 -2.84 -18.40
C GLY A 199 -7.09 -2.68 -18.03
N ILE A 200 -6.27 -3.72 -18.21
CA ILE A 200 -4.83 -3.67 -17.96
C ILE A 200 -4.14 -3.10 -19.20
N PRO A 201 -3.39 -1.99 -19.07
CA PRO A 201 -2.65 -1.38 -20.18
C PRO A 201 -1.57 -2.29 -20.75
N ASP A 202 -1.10 -1.97 -21.93
CA ASP A 202 0.02 -2.63 -22.61
C ASP A 202 1.25 -1.73 -22.65
N ASN A 203 2.44 -2.34 -22.72
CA ASN A 203 3.72 -1.65 -22.92
C ASN A 203 4.08 -0.62 -21.86
N VAL A 204 3.67 -0.84 -20.62
CA VAL A 204 4.02 -0.01 -19.47
C VAL A 204 4.86 -0.82 -18.50
N LYS A 205 6.08 -0.37 -18.21
CA LYS A 205 6.92 -0.96 -17.15
C LYS A 205 6.62 -0.30 -15.83
N LEU A 206 6.38 -1.12 -14.81
CA LEU A 206 6.23 -0.71 -13.43
C LEU A 206 7.52 -1.04 -12.69
N THR A 207 8.27 0.00 -12.32
CA THR A 207 9.67 -0.10 -11.84
C THR A 207 9.84 0.43 -10.42
N ASN A 208 11.04 0.31 -9.87
CA ASN A 208 11.39 0.83 -8.52
C ASN A 208 10.48 0.28 -7.41
N ARG A 209 10.15 -1.01 -7.49
CA ARG A 209 9.21 -1.68 -6.58
C ARG A 209 9.79 -1.82 -5.18
N ARG A 210 9.02 -1.43 -4.18
CA ARG A 210 9.32 -1.61 -2.77
C ARG A 210 8.13 -2.27 -2.07
N TYR A 211 8.39 -3.34 -1.35
CA TYR A 211 7.40 -4.29 -0.87
C TYR A 211 7.23 -4.25 0.64
N VAL A 212 5.99 -4.23 1.12
CA VAL A 212 5.61 -4.58 2.49
C VAL A 212 4.69 -5.79 2.39
N ILE A 213 5.06 -6.91 3.02
CA ILE A 213 4.35 -8.19 2.87
C ILE A 213 3.87 -8.67 4.24
N ASP A 214 2.58 -8.93 4.35
CA ASP A 214 1.93 -9.45 5.56
C ASP A 214 1.31 -10.82 5.27
N GLU A 215 1.98 -11.90 5.67
CA GLU A 215 1.50 -13.28 5.47
C GLU A 215 0.22 -13.57 6.25
N VAL A 216 0.01 -12.88 7.38
CA VAL A 216 -1.21 -13.04 8.19
C VAL A 216 -2.43 -12.52 7.44
N MET A 217 -2.25 -11.42 6.72
CA MET A 217 -3.29 -10.80 5.90
C MET A 217 -3.30 -11.32 4.46
N GLY A 218 -2.32 -12.15 4.05
CA GLY A 218 -2.13 -12.55 2.66
C GLY A 218 -1.90 -11.34 1.75
N ALA A 219 -1.29 -10.28 2.27
CA ALA A 219 -1.23 -8.99 1.60
C ALA A 219 0.19 -8.61 1.18
N VAL A 220 0.32 -7.92 0.06
CA VAL A 220 1.52 -7.21 -0.35
C VAL A 220 1.18 -5.82 -0.85
N SER A 221 1.76 -4.81 -0.22
CA SER A 221 1.76 -3.43 -0.72
C SER A 221 3.06 -3.18 -1.47
N ILE A 222 2.95 -2.64 -2.68
CA ILE A 222 4.08 -2.35 -3.55
C ILE A 222 4.02 -0.87 -3.93
N PHE A 223 4.96 -0.05 -3.42
CA PHE A 223 5.20 1.28 -3.96
C PHE A 223 6.12 1.17 -5.16
N LEU A 224 5.79 1.89 -6.22
CA LEU A 224 6.47 1.74 -7.50
C LEU A 224 6.40 3.02 -8.34
N THR A 225 7.08 3.00 -9.47
CA THR A 225 6.97 4.03 -10.50
C THR A 225 6.15 3.48 -11.67
N PHE A 226 5.00 4.08 -11.93
CA PHE A 226 4.12 3.79 -13.07
C PHE A 226 4.39 4.82 -14.18
N GLY A 227 5.19 4.43 -15.18
CA GLY A 227 5.71 5.39 -16.16
C GLY A 227 6.58 6.46 -15.48
N SER A 228 6.07 7.67 -15.27
CA SER A 228 6.74 8.75 -14.53
C SER A 228 6.04 9.09 -13.20
N LEU A 229 4.96 8.40 -12.87
CA LEU A 229 4.13 8.69 -11.70
C LEU A 229 4.55 7.83 -10.52
N ALA A 230 4.40 8.38 -9.31
CA ALA A 230 4.38 7.60 -8.10
C ALA A 230 3.09 6.77 -8.04
N ASP A 231 3.18 5.55 -7.53
CA ASP A 231 2.03 4.65 -7.51
C ASP A 231 2.12 3.66 -6.36
N SER A 232 0.97 3.28 -5.83
CA SER A 232 0.79 2.22 -4.85
C SER A 232 -0.14 1.17 -5.40
N HIS A 233 0.31 -0.08 -5.40
CA HIS A 233 -0.54 -1.24 -5.58
C HIS A 233 -0.53 -2.08 -4.32
N GLU A 234 -1.70 -2.38 -3.76
CA GLU A 234 -1.84 -3.37 -2.70
C GLU A 234 -2.66 -4.55 -3.21
N PHE A 235 -2.18 -5.74 -2.94
CA PHE A 235 -2.80 -6.99 -3.34
C PHE A 235 -3.16 -7.82 -2.12
N ARG A 236 -4.30 -8.48 -2.15
CA ARG A 236 -4.63 -9.58 -1.26
C ARG A 236 -4.68 -10.87 -2.06
N LEU A 237 -4.00 -11.90 -1.56
CA LEU A 237 -4.06 -13.27 -2.05
C LEU A 237 -4.76 -14.16 -1.03
N GLU A 238 -5.51 -15.13 -1.54
CA GLU A 238 -6.13 -16.19 -0.76
C GLU A 238 -5.97 -17.51 -1.53
N GLY A 239 -5.25 -18.48 -0.92
CA GLY A 239 -4.93 -19.76 -1.57
C GLY A 239 -4.16 -19.59 -2.88
N GLY A 240 -3.18 -18.72 -2.91
CA GLY A 240 -2.33 -18.41 -4.06
C GLY A 240 -3.03 -17.65 -5.18
N LYS A 241 -4.22 -17.07 -4.95
CA LYS A 241 -5.01 -16.36 -5.96
C LYS A 241 -5.29 -14.92 -5.53
N LEU A 242 -5.22 -13.99 -6.49
CA LEU A 242 -5.58 -12.60 -6.27
C LEU A 242 -7.07 -12.48 -5.89
N ARG A 243 -7.33 -11.79 -4.78
CA ARG A 243 -8.69 -11.55 -4.26
C ARG A 243 -9.08 -10.08 -4.35
N PHE A 244 -8.19 -9.17 -3.93
CA PHE A 244 -8.37 -7.74 -4.02
C PHE A 244 -7.11 -7.07 -4.58
N VAL A 245 -7.32 -5.98 -5.31
CA VAL A 245 -6.25 -5.09 -5.81
C VAL A 245 -6.69 -3.66 -5.53
N HIS A 246 -5.92 -2.90 -4.73
CA HIS A 246 -6.13 -1.48 -4.52
C HIS A 246 -5.02 -0.68 -5.17
N THR A 247 -5.37 0.42 -5.86
CA THR A 247 -4.37 1.29 -6.48
C THR A 247 -4.59 2.75 -6.11
N ILE A 248 -3.49 3.45 -5.87
CA ILE A 248 -3.46 4.89 -5.56
C ILE A 248 -2.41 5.52 -6.47
N THR A 249 -2.84 6.36 -7.43
CA THR A 249 -1.96 6.97 -8.42
C THR A 249 -2.11 8.49 -8.42
N PRO A 250 -1.25 9.22 -7.68
CA PRO A 250 -1.22 10.69 -7.74
C PRO A 250 -0.67 11.17 -9.09
N MET A 251 -1.37 12.08 -9.72
CA MET A 251 -1.02 12.62 -11.04
C MET A 251 0.00 13.76 -10.96
N GLY A 252 0.11 14.43 -9.82
CA GLY A 252 1.07 15.52 -9.60
C GLY A 252 0.96 16.68 -10.60
N GLY A 253 -0.22 16.88 -11.19
CA GLY A 253 -0.43 17.86 -12.26
C GLY A 253 0.07 17.43 -13.63
N ASN A 254 0.62 16.21 -13.78
CA ASN A 254 1.01 15.66 -15.07
C ASN A 254 -0.16 14.86 -15.68
N PRO A 255 -0.40 14.93 -17.01
CA PRO A 255 -1.29 13.99 -17.65
C PRO A 255 -0.71 12.58 -17.46
N GLY A 256 -1.53 11.64 -16.96
CA GLY A 256 -1.12 10.26 -16.77
C GLY A 256 -0.65 9.58 -18.06
N PRO A 257 -0.04 8.41 -17.96
CA PRO A 257 0.32 7.64 -19.14
C PRO A 257 -0.93 7.47 -20.00
N SER A 258 -0.81 7.74 -21.30
CA SER A 258 -1.90 7.50 -22.23
C SER A 258 -2.26 6.01 -22.17
N VAL A 259 -3.37 5.71 -21.53
CA VAL A 259 -3.93 4.35 -21.54
C VAL A 259 -4.34 4.06 -22.97
N GLY A 260 -3.52 3.31 -23.69
CA GLY A 260 -3.82 2.93 -25.05
C GLY A 260 -5.23 2.36 -25.13
N LYS A 261 -6.02 2.80 -26.11
CA LYS A 261 -7.36 2.25 -26.37
C LYS A 261 -7.20 0.76 -26.72
N GLY A 262 -7.17 -0.10 -25.72
CA GLY A 262 -7.29 -1.53 -25.92
C GLY A 262 -8.60 -1.78 -26.69
N LYS A 263 -8.51 -2.31 -27.92
CA LYS A 263 -9.67 -2.82 -28.65
C LYS A 263 -10.19 -4.09 -27.97
N GLY A 264 -10.69 -3.95 -26.77
CA GLY A 264 -11.43 -5.01 -26.07
C GLY A 264 -12.91 -4.72 -26.17
N LYS A 265 -13.65 -5.53 -26.93
CA LYS A 265 -15.13 -5.56 -26.88
C LYS A 265 -15.55 -6.06 -25.50
N GLY A 266 -15.54 -5.18 -24.50
CA GLY A 266 -16.14 -5.37 -23.20
C GLY A 266 -17.14 -4.24 -22.97
N LYS A 267 -18.42 -4.53 -23.03
CA LYS A 267 -19.47 -3.59 -22.61
C LYS A 267 -19.24 -3.23 -21.15
N GLY A 268 -18.99 -1.94 -20.85
CA GLY A 268 -19.27 -1.49 -19.51
C GLY A 268 -18.32 -0.55 -18.80
N PHE A 269 -17.36 0.11 -19.43
CA PHE A 269 -16.78 1.28 -18.80
C PHE A 269 -17.05 2.51 -19.70
N ARG A 270 -18.26 3.10 -19.52
CA ARG A 270 -18.55 4.40 -20.13
C ARG A 270 -17.70 5.44 -19.41
N ARG A 271 -16.69 5.96 -20.11
CA ARG A 271 -16.08 7.23 -19.79
C ARG A 271 -17.16 8.29 -19.67
N ARG A 272 -17.35 8.89 -18.50
CA ARG A 272 -17.81 10.27 -18.38
C ARG A 272 -16.59 11.08 -17.96
N GLY A 273 -16.20 11.98 -18.84
CA GLY A 273 -15.13 12.92 -18.62
C GLY A 273 -14.02 12.75 -19.65
N GLU A 274 -14.25 13.30 -20.85
CA GLU A 274 -13.17 13.83 -21.65
C GLU A 274 -12.50 14.92 -20.83
N VAL A 275 -11.25 14.72 -20.47
CA VAL A 275 -10.34 15.84 -20.25
C VAL A 275 -9.10 15.50 -21.02
N LEU A 276 -8.77 16.40 -21.91
CA LEU A 276 -7.67 16.48 -22.83
C LEU A 276 -6.32 16.03 -22.29
#